data_9e22ea74f3d11eb7374707cd4436e5d1
#
_entry.id   9e22ea74f3d11eb7374707cd4436e5d1
#
_cell.length_a   1.000
_cell.length_b   1.000
_cell.length_c   1.000
_cell.angle_alpha   90.00
_cell.angle_beta   90.00
_cell.angle_gamma   90.00
#
_symmetry.space_group_name_H-M   'P 1'
#
loop_
_entity.id
_entity.type
_entity.pdbx_description
1 polymer ?
#
loop_
_entity_poly.entity_id
_entity_poly.type
_entity_poly.pdbx_seq_one_letter_code
_entity_poly.pdbx_strand_id
1 'polypeptide(L)'
;MTTLRNVLGLFDGISCGQVALERAGIEIEGAYYSSEIDEYAITVTNRNYPDTVQLGDIKDRRDWDLKDVDLITAGSPCQGFSIAGKRLNFKDPRSTLFFDFVDTLNQYNPKYWLFENVRMRKDIEVAISTVLGREPVLINSGLVSAQNRERLYWTNIPITQPEDKGIVFNDIMIPNLPPTGELQEYFEEKE
;
A
#
# COMPACT_ATOMS: atom_id res chain seq x y z
N MET A 1 -14.72 4.81 -17.70
CA MET A 1 -14.17 4.55 -16.35
C MET A 1 -13.48 3.20 -16.39
N THR A 2 -12.36 3.04 -15.69
CA THR A 2 -11.72 1.74 -15.57
C THR A 2 -12.37 1.00 -14.43
N THR A 3 -12.84 -0.21 -14.67
CA THR A 3 -13.50 -1.03 -13.66
C THR A 3 -12.64 -2.26 -13.37
N LEU A 4 -12.53 -2.62 -12.10
CA LEU A 4 -11.86 -3.83 -11.61
C LEU A 4 -12.92 -4.76 -11.01
N ARG A 5 -12.77 -6.08 -11.21
CA ARG A 5 -13.68 -7.07 -10.59
C ARG A 5 -13.38 -7.14 -9.09
N ASN A 6 -12.25 -7.69 -8.73
CA ASN A 6 -11.84 -7.79 -7.33
C ASN A 6 -10.44 -7.23 -7.13
N VAL A 7 -10.21 -6.66 -5.97
CA VAL A 7 -8.91 -6.09 -5.55
C VAL A 7 -8.44 -6.76 -4.27
N LEU A 8 -7.15 -7.02 -4.17
CA LEU A 8 -6.51 -7.57 -2.98
C LEU A 8 -5.42 -6.61 -2.48
N GLY A 9 -5.63 -6.02 -1.31
CA GLY A 9 -4.63 -5.28 -0.56
C GLY A 9 -3.88 -6.20 0.39
N LEU A 10 -2.56 -6.29 0.26
CA LEU A 10 -1.68 -7.04 1.14
C LEU A 10 -0.89 -6.07 2.01
N PHE A 11 -0.80 -6.35 3.31
CA PHE A 11 -0.23 -5.40 4.29
C PHE A 11 -0.95 -4.05 4.20
N ASP A 12 -2.27 -4.13 4.14
CA ASP A 12 -3.15 -3.08 3.65
C ASP A 12 -3.24 -1.87 4.59
N GLY A 13 -2.86 -2.04 5.85
CA GLY A 13 -2.92 -0.99 6.85
C GLY A 13 -4.35 -0.45 7.00
N ILE A 14 -4.50 0.86 6.91
CA ILE A 14 -5.81 1.54 6.98
C ILE A 14 -6.52 1.63 5.61
N SER A 15 -6.19 0.75 4.68
CA SER A 15 -6.75 0.67 3.31
C SER A 15 -6.57 1.94 2.46
N CYS A 16 -5.40 2.55 2.50
CA CYS A 16 -5.08 3.67 1.61
C CYS A 16 -5.19 3.30 0.12
N GLY A 17 -5.12 2.00 -0.22
CA GLY A 17 -5.36 1.49 -1.56
C GLY A 17 -6.76 1.81 -2.06
N GLN A 18 -7.80 1.64 -1.21
CA GLN A 18 -9.18 1.99 -1.56
C GLN A 18 -9.33 3.49 -1.82
N VAL A 19 -8.79 4.32 -0.95
CA VAL A 19 -8.78 5.79 -1.14
C VAL A 19 -8.11 6.18 -2.47
N ALA A 20 -7.01 5.50 -2.83
CA ALA A 20 -6.29 5.77 -4.06
C ALA A 20 -7.13 5.40 -5.30
N LEU A 21 -7.82 4.26 -5.29
CA LEU A 21 -8.71 3.82 -6.36
C LEU A 21 -9.89 4.77 -6.54
N GLU A 22 -10.55 5.17 -5.45
CA GLU A 22 -11.64 6.16 -5.48
C GLU A 22 -11.18 7.49 -6.10
N ARG A 23 -10.04 8.02 -5.64
CA ARG A 23 -9.48 9.28 -6.17
C ARG A 23 -9.04 9.19 -7.64
N ALA A 24 -8.70 7.99 -8.09
CA ALA A 24 -8.40 7.72 -9.49
C ALA A 24 -9.65 7.50 -10.36
N GLY A 25 -10.85 7.48 -9.77
CA GLY A 25 -12.11 7.18 -10.47
C GLY A 25 -12.16 5.73 -10.99
N ILE A 26 -11.52 4.79 -10.25
CA ILE A 26 -11.52 3.37 -10.57
C ILE A 26 -12.59 2.70 -9.70
N GLU A 27 -13.57 2.09 -10.34
CA GLU A 27 -14.64 1.38 -9.66
C GLU A 27 -14.27 -0.09 -9.43
N ILE A 28 -14.74 -0.64 -8.30
CA ILE A 28 -14.62 -2.06 -7.96
C ILE A 28 -16.04 -2.65 -8.03
N GLU A 29 -16.28 -3.55 -8.98
CA GLU A 29 -17.59 -4.21 -9.16
C GLU A 29 -17.85 -5.31 -8.13
N GLY A 30 -16.78 -5.96 -7.68
CA GLY A 30 -16.83 -7.06 -6.73
C GLY A 30 -16.40 -6.64 -5.33
N ALA A 31 -15.44 -7.36 -4.77
CA ALA A 31 -14.97 -7.15 -3.42
C ALA A 31 -13.58 -6.50 -3.38
N TYR A 32 -13.34 -5.73 -2.33
CA TYR A 32 -12.00 -5.39 -1.87
C TYR A 32 -11.65 -6.32 -0.71
N TYR A 33 -10.62 -7.12 -0.92
CA TYR A 33 -10.04 -8.02 0.08
C TYR A 33 -8.84 -7.33 0.73
N SER A 34 -8.76 -7.40 2.07
CA SER A 34 -7.68 -6.81 2.85
C SER A 34 -6.99 -7.87 3.69
N SER A 35 -5.68 -8.03 3.51
CA SER A 35 -4.83 -8.82 4.40
C SER A 35 -4.03 -7.89 5.28
N GLU A 36 -4.45 -7.78 6.53
CA GLU A 36 -3.85 -6.98 7.60
C GLU A 36 -4.00 -7.71 8.93
N ILE A 37 -3.06 -7.52 9.86
CA ILE A 37 -3.07 -8.14 11.19
C ILE A 37 -3.15 -7.13 12.33
N ASP A 38 -2.94 -5.84 12.05
CA ASP A 38 -3.04 -4.78 13.05
C ASP A 38 -4.52 -4.46 13.30
N GLU A 39 -5.00 -4.75 14.51
CA GLU A 39 -6.40 -4.57 14.90
C GLU A 39 -6.86 -3.10 14.82
N TYR A 40 -5.95 -2.15 15.07
CA TYR A 40 -6.28 -0.72 14.96
C TYR A 40 -6.44 -0.32 13.50
N ALA A 41 -5.56 -0.78 12.63
CA ALA A 41 -5.68 -0.53 11.19
C ALA A 41 -6.96 -1.15 10.62
N ILE A 42 -7.27 -2.40 10.98
CA ILE A 42 -8.51 -3.09 10.62
C ILE A 42 -9.74 -2.31 11.10
N THR A 43 -9.70 -1.77 12.32
CA THR A 43 -10.80 -0.97 12.88
C THR A 43 -11.04 0.29 12.05
N VAL A 44 -9.97 0.99 11.65
CA VAL A 44 -10.05 2.18 10.79
C VAL A 44 -10.62 1.81 9.42
N THR A 45 -10.14 0.71 8.82
CA THR A 45 -10.65 0.22 7.54
C THR A 45 -12.14 -0.09 7.62
N ASN A 46 -12.58 -0.85 8.62
CA ASN A 46 -13.98 -1.25 8.76
C ASN A 46 -14.91 -0.05 9.01
N ARG A 47 -14.41 1.00 9.66
CA ARG A 47 -15.17 2.24 9.86
C ARG A 47 -15.38 3.00 8.55
N ASN A 48 -14.36 3.10 7.70
CA ASN A 48 -14.41 3.87 6.46
C ASN A 48 -14.95 3.05 5.27
N TYR A 49 -14.68 1.75 5.27
CA TYR A 49 -15.01 0.79 4.21
C TYR A 49 -15.60 -0.48 4.82
N PRO A 50 -16.87 -0.44 5.30
CA PRO A 50 -17.49 -1.55 6.03
C PRO A 50 -17.67 -2.82 5.19
N ASP A 51 -17.67 -2.70 3.87
CA ASP A 51 -17.82 -3.83 2.94
C ASP A 51 -16.48 -4.52 2.62
N THR A 52 -15.36 -4.09 3.22
CA THR A 52 -14.05 -4.71 3.05
C THR A 52 -14.03 -6.12 3.64
N VAL A 53 -13.62 -7.10 2.84
CA VAL A 53 -13.47 -8.48 3.30
C VAL A 53 -12.10 -8.66 3.93
N GLN A 54 -12.06 -8.80 5.27
CA GLN A 54 -10.81 -9.02 6.02
C GLN A 54 -10.37 -10.47 5.92
N LEU A 55 -9.13 -10.69 5.46
CA LEU A 55 -8.53 -12.02 5.27
C LEU A 55 -7.52 -12.40 6.38
N GLY A 56 -7.11 -11.43 7.21
CA GLY A 56 -6.13 -11.67 8.26
C GLY A 56 -4.68 -11.79 7.76
N ASP A 57 -3.93 -12.74 8.31
CA ASP A 57 -2.49 -12.89 8.03
C ASP A 57 -2.26 -13.44 6.61
N ILE A 58 -1.36 -12.81 5.87
CA ILE A 58 -0.92 -13.28 4.54
C ILE A 58 -0.35 -14.70 4.57
N LYS A 59 0.07 -15.20 5.70
CA LYS A 59 0.55 -16.57 5.85
C LYS A 59 -0.53 -17.61 5.56
N ASP A 60 -1.80 -17.22 5.73
CA ASP A 60 -2.96 -18.06 5.47
C ASP A 60 -3.42 -17.98 3.99
N ARG A 61 -2.70 -17.27 3.12
CA ARG A 61 -3.05 -17.03 1.70
C ARG A 61 -3.39 -18.29 0.90
N ARG A 62 -2.85 -19.45 1.29
CA ARG A 62 -3.11 -20.72 0.60
C ARG A 62 -4.53 -21.23 0.82
N ASP A 63 -5.17 -20.78 1.90
CA ASP A 63 -6.53 -21.15 2.26
C ASP A 63 -7.57 -20.17 1.69
N TRP A 64 -7.13 -19.09 1.05
CA TRP A 64 -8.02 -18.11 0.44
C TRP A 64 -8.55 -18.60 -0.90
N ASP A 65 -9.87 -18.70 -1.05
CA ASP A 65 -10.56 -19.03 -2.32
C ASP A 65 -11.04 -17.73 -3.00
N LEU A 66 -10.10 -16.87 -3.42
CA LEU A 66 -10.43 -15.64 -4.14
C LEU A 66 -10.48 -15.92 -5.64
N LYS A 67 -11.48 -15.34 -6.30
CA LYS A 67 -11.65 -15.47 -7.76
C LYS A 67 -11.54 -14.11 -8.41
N ASP A 68 -11.10 -14.12 -9.67
CA ASP A 68 -11.12 -12.92 -10.51
C ASP A 68 -10.44 -11.69 -9.88
N VAL A 69 -9.30 -11.87 -9.21
CA VAL A 69 -8.51 -10.78 -8.65
C VAL A 69 -7.81 -10.04 -9.79
N ASP A 70 -8.29 -8.85 -10.10
CA ASP A 70 -7.76 -8.02 -11.18
C ASP A 70 -6.54 -7.18 -10.75
N LEU A 71 -6.49 -6.75 -9.48
CA LEU A 71 -5.40 -5.95 -8.93
C LEU A 71 -4.93 -6.50 -7.59
N ILE A 72 -3.61 -6.62 -7.42
CA ILE A 72 -2.98 -6.82 -6.11
C ILE A 72 -2.11 -5.61 -5.80
N THR A 73 -2.33 -4.99 -4.64
CA THR A 73 -1.46 -3.96 -4.08
C THR A 73 -0.76 -4.49 -2.83
N ALA A 74 0.50 -4.11 -2.61
CA ALA A 74 1.23 -4.54 -1.42
C ALA A 74 2.27 -3.50 -0.98
N GLY A 75 2.44 -3.34 0.32
CA GLY A 75 3.50 -2.56 0.95
C GLY A 75 4.13 -3.36 2.09
N SER A 76 4.97 -4.36 1.78
CA SER A 76 5.52 -5.22 2.82
C SER A 76 6.41 -4.46 3.80
N PRO A 77 6.42 -4.84 5.10
CA PRO A 77 7.33 -4.24 6.07
C PRO A 77 8.79 -4.31 5.59
N CYS A 78 9.47 -3.14 5.60
CA CYS A 78 10.85 -3.01 5.12
C CYS A 78 11.89 -3.63 6.06
N GLN A 79 11.51 -3.99 7.28
CA GLN A 79 12.42 -4.48 8.32
C GLN A 79 13.15 -5.78 7.96
N GLY A 80 12.66 -6.55 7.00
CA GLY A 80 13.30 -7.73 6.47
C GLY A 80 14.44 -7.45 5.47
N PHE A 81 14.46 -6.26 4.89
CA PHE A 81 15.46 -5.82 3.92
C PHE A 81 16.49 -4.86 4.51
N SER A 82 16.26 -4.37 5.74
CA SER A 82 17.21 -3.51 6.41
C SER A 82 18.31 -4.32 7.10
N ILE A 83 19.49 -4.31 6.49
CA ILE A 83 20.77 -3.96 7.09
C ILE A 83 21.23 -4.72 8.33
N ALA A 84 22.15 -5.54 8.12
CA ALA A 84 23.48 -5.49 8.68
C ALA A 84 24.35 -6.49 7.92
N GLY A 85 24.88 -6.06 6.80
CA GLY A 85 26.13 -6.62 6.32
C GLY A 85 26.18 -8.07 5.82
N LYS A 86 25.07 -8.77 5.70
CA LYS A 86 25.10 -10.16 5.21
C LYS A 86 23.96 -10.37 4.23
N ARG A 87 24.34 -10.62 2.95
CA ARG A 87 23.59 -11.19 1.82
C ARG A 87 22.11 -11.45 2.11
N LEU A 88 21.23 -11.12 1.17
CA LEU A 88 19.82 -11.56 1.15
C LEU A 88 19.71 -12.95 1.77
N ASN A 89 19.45 -12.98 3.06
CA ASN A 89 19.34 -14.23 3.74
C ASN A 89 17.89 -14.68 3.57
N PHE A 90 17.63 -15.47 2.54
CA PHE A 90 16.34 -16.12 2.28
C PHE A 90 15.80 -16.90 3.50
N LYS A 91 16.58 -17.00 4.58
CA LYS A 91 16.21 -17.59 5.86
C LYS A 91 15.81 -16.55 6.92
N ASP A 92 15.86 -15.24 6.63
CA ASP A 92 15.37 -14.24 7.57
C ASP A 92 13.82 -14.24 7.53
N PRO A 93 13.14 -14.50 8.65
CA PRO A 93 11.66 -14.52 8.70
C PRO A 93 11.00 -13.25 8.15
N ARG A 94 11.73 -12.13 8.13
CA ARG A 94 11.25 -10.84 7.65
C ARG A 94 11.32 -10.69 6.13
N SER A 95 12.22 -11.43 5.45
CA SER A 95 12.23 -11.55 3.99
C SER A 95 11.08 -12.42 3.49
N THR A 96 10.52 -13.27 4.35
CA THR A 96 9.43 -14.19 4.02
C THR A 96 8.21 -13.44 3.51
N LEU A 97 7.87 -12.30 4.12
CA LEU A 97 6.68 -11.51 3.74
C LEU A 97 6.73 -10.99 2.29
N PHE A 98 7.92 -10.63 1.78
CA PHE A 98 8.07 -10.31 0.36
C PHE A 98 7.80 -11.53 -0.53
N PHE A 99 8.30 -12.70 -0.14
CA PHE A 99 8.04 -13.94 -0.90
C PHE A 99 6.59 -14.40 -0.76
N ASP A 100 5.93 -14.14 0.37
CA ASP A 100 4.49 -14.36 0.51
C ASP A 100 3.69 -13.52 -0.49
N PHE A 101 4.09 -12.26 -0.72
CA PHE A 101 3.54 -11.44 -1.80
C PHE A 101 3.82 -12.04 -3.19
N VAL A 102 5.05 -12.46 -3.48
CA VAL A 102 5.41 -13.09 -4.76
C VAL A 102 4.61 -14.38 -5.00
N ASP A 103 4.46 -15.20 -3.98
CA ASP A 103 3.63 -16.42 -4.04
C ASP A 103 2.17 -16.07 -4.32
N THR A 104 1.64 -15.00 -3.70
CA THR A 104 0.27 -14.52 -3.93
C THR A 104 0.08 -14.03 -5.37
N LEU A 105 1.08 -13.31 -5.93
CA LEU A 105 1.05 -12.93 -7.35
C LEU A 105 0.99 -14.16 -8.25
N ASN A 106 1.79 -15.18 -7.97
CA ASN A 106 1.80 -16.42 -8.75
C ASN A 106 0.50 -17.21 -8.60
N GLN A 107 -0.11 -17.20 -7.42
CA GLN A 107 -1.35 -17.93 -7.14
C GLN A 107 -2.54 -17.33 -7.90
N TYR A 108 -2.69 -16.00 -7.91
CA TYR A 108 -3.85 -15.34 -8.48
C TYR A 108 -3.63 -14.79 -9.88
N ASN A 109 -2.37 -14.63 -10.31
CA ASN A 109 -1.99 -14.10 -11.62
C ASN A 109 -2.82 -12.87 -12.03
N PRO A 110 -2.82 -11.80 -11.23
CA PRO A 110 -3.68 -10.65 -11.44
C PRO A 110 -3.31 -9.90 -12.71
N LYS A 111 -4.29 -9.22 -13.32
CA LYS A 111 -4.04 -8.37 -14.48
C LYS A 111 -3.10 -7.22 -14.18
N TYR A 112 -3.23 -6.66 -12.97
CA TYR A 112 -2.43 -5.55 -12.47
C TYR A 112 -1.87 -5.86 -11.10
N TRP A 113 -0.67 -5.35 -10.81
CA TRP A 113 -0.11 -5.41 -9.47
C TRP A 113 0.78 -4.19 -9.20
N LEU A 114 0.89 -3.83 -7.93
CA LEU A 114 1.74 -2.75 -7.43
C LEU A 114 2.35 -3.16 -6.11
N PHE A 115 3.68 -3.06 -6.03
CA PHE A 115 4.45 -3.25 -4.80
C PHE A 115 5.16 -1.96 -4.43
N GLU A 116 4.90 -1.45 -3.23
CA GLU A 116 5.52 -0.23 -2.69
C GLU A 116 6.53 -0.59 -1.60
N ASN A 117 7.65 0.14 -1.55
CA ASN A 117 8.55 0.07 -0.41
C ASN A 117 9.36 1.38 -0.24
N VAL A 118 10.05 1.49 0.89
CA VAL A 118 10.95 2.61 1.17
C VAL A 118 12.18 2.57 0.24
N ARG A 119 12.88 3.72 0.12
CA ARG A 119 14.24 3.68 -0.45
C ARG A 119 15.12 2.74 0.37
N MET A 120 15.88 1.92 -0.33
CA MET A 120 16.74 0.90 0.25
C MET A 120 18.10 0.87 -0.42
N ARG A 121 18.99 0.02 0.06
CA ARG A 121 20.29 -0.21 -0.57
C ARG A 121 20.10 -0.75 -1.99
N LYS A 122 20.97 -0.36 -2.89
CA LYS A 122 20.86 -0.73 -4.32
C LYS A 122 20.92 -2.24 -4.57
N ASP A 123 21.69 -2.97 -3.80
CA ASP A 123 21.77 -4.44 -3.90
C ASP A 123 20.45 -5.13 -3.57
N ILE A 124 19.70 -4.60 -2.60
CA ILE A 124 18.37 -5.11 -2.24
C ILE A 124 17.32 -4.72 -3.31
N GLU A 125 17.38 -3.47 -3.78
CA GLU A 125 16.51 -2.99 -4.87
C GLU A 125 16.68 -3.86 -6.13
N VAL A 126 17.94 -4.14 -6.53
CA VAL A 126 18.25 -5.02 -7.66
C VAL A 126 17.69 -6.44 -7.44
N ALA A 127 17.81 -6.97 -6.23
CA ALA A 127 17.30 -8.30 -5.93
C ALA A 127 15.77 -8.38 -6.03
N ILE A 128 15.04 -7.38 -5.50
CA ILE A 128 13.58 -7.26 -5.65
C ILE A 128 13.22 -7.12 -7.13
N SER A 129 13.91 -6.23 -7.86
CA SER A 129 13.70 -6.02 -9.30
C SER A 129 13.90 -7.30 -10.11
N THR A 130 14.91 -8.09 -9.74
CA THR A 130 15.19 -9.39 -10.39
C THR A 130 14.05 -10.38 -10.17
N VAL A 131 13.53 -10.48 -8.95
CA VAL A 131 12.43 -11.40 -8.62
C VAL A 131 11.14 -10.97 -9.30
N LEU A 132 10.82 -9.65 -9.28
CA LEU A 132 9.58 -9.12 -9.87
C LEU A 132 9.67 -8.92 -11.39
N GLY A 133 10.87 -9.02 -11.98
CA GLY A 133 11.10 -8.78 -13.41
C GLY A 133 10.81 -7.34 -13.85
N ARG A 134 10.90 -6.38 -12.93
CA ARG A 134 10.59 -4.96 -13.15
C ARG A 134 11.55 -4.07 -12.38
N GLU A 135 11.95 -2.95 -12.98
CA GLU A 135 12.65 -1.87 -12.26
C GLU A 135 11.64 -0.98 -11.55
N PRO A 136 11.97 -0.44 -10.37
CA PRO A 136 11.08 0.44 -9.65
C PRO A 136 11.08 1.86 -10.21
N VAL A 137 9.95 2.54 -10.04
CA VAL A 137 9.86 3.98 -10.22
C VAL A 137 9.94 4.65 -8.84
N LEU A 138 10.89 5.57 -8.68
CA LEU A 138 10.99 6.39 -7.48
C LEU A 138 10.02 7.56 -7.60
N ILE A 139 9.07 7.68 -6.67
CA ILE A 139 8.15 8.80 -6.58
C ILE A 139 8.29 9.45 -5.21
N ASN A 140 8.35 10.78 -5.21
CA ASN A 140 8.25 11.56 -3.98
C ASN A 140 6.83 12.14 -3.87
N SER A 141 6.12 11.83 -2.79
CA SER A 141 4.79 12.39 -2.56
C SER A 141 4.79 13.92 -2.43
N GLY A 142 5.95 14.54 -2.17
CA GLY A 142 6.14 15.99 -2.20
C GLY A 142 5.71 16.65 -3.51
N LEU A 143 5.67 15.92 -4.61
CA LEU A 143 5.15 16.42 -5.89
C LEU A 143 3.63 16.68 -5.87
N VAL A 144 2.89 15.99 -5.00
CA VAL A 144 1.42 16.05 -4.99
C VAL A 144 0.83 16.31 -3.59
N SER A 145 1.68 16.51 -2.59
CA SER A 145 1.29 16.78 -1.21
C SER A 145 2.39 17.57 -0.50
N ALA A 146 2.08 18.12 0.68
CA ALA A 146 3.07 18.81 1.52
C ALA A 146 4.04 17.85 2.25
N GLN A 147 4.00 16.55 2.00
CA GLN A 147 4.85 15.55 2.65
C GLN A 147 6.00 15.12 1.76
N ASN A 148 7.23 15.33 2.20
CA ASN A 148 8.41 14.75 1.54
C ASN A 148 8.53 13.27 1.93
N ARG A 149 8.11 12.36 1.03
CA ARG A 149 8.09 10.92 1.26
C ARG A 149 8.48 10.18 -0.03
N GLU A 150 9.72 9.80 -0.16
CA GLU A 150 10.22 9.03 -1.29
C GLU A 150 9.90 7.54 -1.14
N ARG A 151 9.34 6.95 -2.19
CA ARG A 151 8.99 5.52 -2.25
C ARG A 151 9.35 4.92 -3.60
N LEU A 152 9.69 3.65 -3.56
CA LEU A 152 9.95 2.82 -4.73
C LEU A 152 8.68 2.02 -5.05
N TYR A 153 8.28 2.06 -6.32
CA TYR A 153 7.09 1.36 -6.80
C TYR A 153 7.48 0.39 -7.91
N TRP A 154 7.32 -0.90 -7.69
CA TRP A 154 7.41 -1.93 -8.71
C TRP A 154 6.01 -2.28 -9.17
N THR A 155 5.78 -2.33 -10.47
CA THR A 155 4.46 -2.62 -11.01
C THR A 155 4.51 -3.02 -12.48
N ASN A 156 3.47 -3.67 -12.96
CA ASN A 156 3.21 -3.87 -14.39
C ASN A 156 2.31 -2.80 -14.99
N ILE A 157 1.86 -1.82 -14.21
CA ILE A 157 1.07 -0.67 -14.67
C ILE A 157 2.03 0.40 -15.19
N PRO A 158 1.78 1.00 -16.35
CA PRO A 158 2.57 2.16 -16.80
C PRO A 158 2.46 3.31 -15.81
N ILE A 159 3.60 3.77 -15.29
CA ILE A 159 3.67 4.90 -14.36
C ILE A 159 4.43 6.04 -15.01
N THR A 160 3.87 7.25 -14.91
CA THR A 160 4.56 8.50 -15.19
C THR A 160 4.79 9.26 -13.88
N GLN A 161 5.87 10.06 -13.82
CA GLN A 161 6.07 10.94 -12.67
C GLN A 161 4.91 11.93 -12.57
N PRO A 162 4.35 12.15 -11.36
CA PRO A 162 3.37 13.20 -11.17
C PRO A 162 3.98 14.58 -11.46
N GLU A 163 3.17 15.49 -11.96
CA GLU A 163 3.54 16.91 -12.03
C GLU A 163 3.64 17.48 -10.62
N ASP A 164 4.62 18.36 -10.42
CA ASP A 164 4.76 19.08 -9.15
C ASP A 164 3.62 20.09 -9.00
N LYS A 165 2.78 19.88 -8.00
CA LYS A 165 1.65 20.77 -7.67
C LYS A 165 2.05 21.95 -6.78
N GLY A 166 3.29 22.02 -6.34
CA GLY A 166 3.82 23.09 -5.48
C GLY A 166 3.12 23.19 -4.11
N ILE A 167 2.49 22.09 -3.63
CA ILE A 167 1.77 22.09 -2.36
C ILE A 167 2.75 22.20 -1.20
N VAL A 168 2.60 23.23 -0.37
CA VAL A 168 3.43 23.45 0.82
C VAL A 168 2.62 23.21 2.11
N PHE A 169 3.33 23.13 3.24
CA PHE A 169 2.71 22.84 4.53
C PHE A 169 1.57 23.80 4.89
N ASN A 170 1.73 25.08 4.57
CA ASN A 170 0.70 26.09 4.83
C ASN A 170 -0.62 25.84 4.09
N ASP A 171 -0.57 25.15 2.94
CA ASP A 171 -1.77 24.88 2.12
C ASP A 171 -2.65 23.79 2.74
N ILE A 172 -2.08 22.97 3.63
CA ILE A 172 -2.78 21.89 4.31
C ILE A 172 -3.10 22.18 5.77
N MET A 173 -2.68 23.34 6.28
CA MET A 173 -3.02 23.74 7.65
C MET A 173 -4.51 24.04 7.77
N ILE A 174 -5.12 23.52 8.83
CA ILE A 174 -6.49 23.91 9.20
C ILE A 174 -6.43 25.30 9.82
N PRO A 175 -7.05 26.33 9.20
CA PRO A 175 -7.08 27.67 9.78
C PRO A 175 -7.76 27.66 11.15
N ASN A 176 -7.16 28.35 12.11
CA ASN A 176 -7.71 28.49 13.47
C ASN A 176 -7.90 27.17 14.22
N LEU A 177 -7.03 26.19 13.98
CA LEU A 177 -7.03 24.99 14.80
C LEU A 177 -6.84 25.39 16.28
N PRO A 178 -7.72 24.96 17.21
CA PRO A 178 -7.61 25.29 18.60
C PRO A 178 -6.38 24.64 19.25
N PRO A 179 -5.95 25.14 20.43
CA PRO A 179 -4.90 24.48 21.20
C PRO A 179 -5.19 23.00 21.43
N THR A 180 -4.15 22.19 21.56
CA THR A 180 -4.22 20.72 21.61
C THR A 180 -5.23 20.18 22.64
N GLY A 181 -5.51 20.94 23.74
CA GLY A 181 -6.47 20.54 24.78
C GLY A 181 -7.95 20.67 24.37
N GLU A 182 -8.25 21.39 23.29
CA GLU A 182 -9.63 21.68 22.83
C GLU A 182 -9.94 20.97 21.49
N LEU A 183 -9.01 20.15 20.99
CA LEU A 183 -9.14 19.49 19.68
C LEU A 183 -10.34 18.54 19.62
N GLN A 184 -10.68 17.88 20.72
CA GLN A 184 -11.77 16.91 20.73
C GLN A 184 -13.12 17.62 20.52
N GLU A 185 -13.38 18.71 21.23
CA GLU A 185 -14.60 19.52 21.05
C GLU A 185 -14.68 20.12 19.64
N TYR A 186 -13.54 20.61 19.10
CA TYR A 186 -13.48 21.17 17.74
C TYR A 186 -13.89 20.17 16.66
N PHE A 187 -13.54 18.90 16.79
CA PHE A 187 -13.91 17.88 15.79
C PHE A 187 -15.33 17.35 16.01
N GLU A 188 -15.81 17.26 17.26
CA GLU A 188 -17.19 16.87 17.57
C GLU A 188 -18.24 17.88 17.09
N GLU A 189 -17.91 19.17 17.05
CA GLU A 189 -18.81 20.21 16.51
C GLU A 189 -18.94 20.22 14.99
N LYS A 190 -18.08 19.48 14.26
CA LYS A 190 -18.03 19.45 12.79
C LYS A 190 -18.52 18.14 12.16
N GLU A 191 -18.91 17.17 12.95
CA GLU A 191 -19.64 15.97 12.50
C GLU A 191 -21.14 16.26 12.39
#